data_8eb76364c0eca30293f5254236464c9d
#
_entry.id   8eb76364c0eca30293f5254236464c9d
#
_cell.length_a   1.000
_cell.length_b   1.000
_cell.length_c   1.000
_cell.angle_alpha   90.00
_cell.angle_beta   90.00
_cell.angle_gamma   90.00
#
_symmetry.space_group_name_H-M   'P 1'
#
loop_
_entity.id
_entity.type
_entity.pdbx_description
1 polymer ?
#
loop_
_entity_poly.entity_id
_entity_poly.type
_entity_poly.pdbx_seq_one_letter_code
_entity_poly.pdbx_strand_id
1 'polypeptide(L)' 'MFDFLKPDPAKKLRKIYDKKSTEAMLAQRKGDIRTYSTLTAEAEELWKQIEVLKAKSAS' A
#
# COMPACT_ATOMS: atom_id res chain seq x y z
N MET A 1 17.45 19.02 2.80
CA MET A 1 18.63 18.35 2.31
C MET A 1 18.89 17.01 2.92
N PHE A 2 18.54 16.84 4.15
CA PHE A 2 18.69 15.53 4.78
C PHE A 2 17.44 14.67 4.63
N ASP A 3 16.55 15.09 3.75
CA ASP A 3 15.31 14.36 3.52
C ASP A 3 15.57 12.95 3.02
N PHE A 4 16.66 12.76 2.29
CA PHE A 4 17.01 11.45 1.77
C PHE A 4 17.45 10.49 2.87
N LEU A 5 17.82 11.01 4.03
CA LEU A 5 18.21 10.19 5.17
C LEU A 5 17.02 9.80 6.02
N LYS A 6 15.91 10.50 5.88
CA LYS A 6 14.71 10.19 6.63
C LYS A 6 13.83 9.23 5.81
N PRO A 7 13.35 8.16 6.42
CA PRO A 7 12.43 7.28 5.71
C PRO A 7 11.15 8.06 5.39
N ASP A 8 10.79 8.03 4.12
CA ASP A 8 9.55 8.65 3.68
C ASP A 8 8.41 7.71 4.03
N PRO A 9 7.49 8.10 4.94
CA PRO A 9 6.40 7.21 5.32
C PRO A 9 5.51 6.82 4.14
N ALA A 10 5.34 7.72 3.18
CA ALA A 10 4.55 7.41 2.00
C ALA A 10 5.21 6.32 1.15
N LYS A 11 6.53 6.37 1.01
CA LYS A 11 7.24 5.35 0.26
C LYS A 11 7.18 4.00 0.94
N LYS A 12 7.27 4.00 2.26
CA LYS A 12 7.20 2.77 3.03
C LYS A 12 5.83 2.13 2.86
N LEU A 13 4.78 2.94 2.98
CA LEU A 13 3.43 2.46 2.80
C LEU A 13 3.20 1.98 1.36
N ARG A 14 3.79 2.66 0.39
CA ARG A 14 3.67 2.28 -1.00
C ARG A 14 4.28 0.90 -1.26
N LYS A 15 5.41 0.61 -0.64
CA LYS A 15 6.02 -0.71 -0.77
C LYS A 15 5.11 -1.79 -0.21
N ILE A 16 4.51 -1.53 0.95
CA ILE A 16 3.60 -2.48 1.55
C ILE A 16 2.37 -2.64 0.66
N TYR A 17 1.85 -1.54 0.13
CA TYR A 17 0.72 -1.56 -0.77
C TYR A 17 1.01 -2.42 -2.00
N ASP A 18 2.17 -2.21 -2.61
CA ASP A 18 2.56 -2.97 -3.81
C ASP A 18 2.66 -4.46 -3.49
N LYS A 19 3.21 -4.80 -2.34
CA LYS A 19 3.33 -6.19 -1.91
C LYS A 19 1.95 -6.81 -1.72
N LYS A 20 1.05 -6.09 -1.04
CA LYS A 20 -0.31 -6.58 -0.82
C LYS A 20 -1.06 -6.75 -2.14
N SER A 21 -0.89 -5.79 -3.06
CA SER A 21 -1.51 -5.87 -4.36
C SER A 21 -1.04 -7.08 -5.15
N THR A 22 0.27 -7.34 -5.12
CA THR A 22 0.84 -8.49 -5.81
C THR A 22 0.30 -9.79 -5.21
N GLU A 23 0.27 -9.87 -3.89
CA GLU A 23 -0.25 -11.05 -3.23
C GLU A 23 -1.74 -11.27 -3.53
N ALA A 24 -2.49 -10.17 -3.60
CA ALA A 24 -3.91 -10.25 -3.95
C ALA A 24 -4.08 -10.82 -5.35
N MET A 25 -3.27 -10.38 -6.30
CA MET A 25 -3.33 -10.88 -7.66
C MET A 25 -3.00 -12.37 -7.71
N LEU A 26 -2.01 -12.80 -6.94
CA LEU A 26 -1.66 -14.21 -6.88
C LEU A 26 -2.80 -15.04 -6.28
N ALA A 27 -3.43 -14.52 -5.24
CA ALA A 27 -4.56 -15.20 -4.62
C ALA A 27 -5.71 -15.33 -5.61
N GLN A 28 -5.97 -14.28 -6.38
CA GLN A 28 -7.01 -14.29 -7.39
C GLN A 28 -6.73 -15.35 -8.44
N ARG A 29 -5.50 -15.47 -8.88
CA ARG A 29 -5.12 -16.44 -9.89
C ARG A 29 -5.29 -17.86 -9.38
N LYS A 30 -5.09 -18.08 -8.09
CA LYS A 30 -5.29 -19.39 -7.47
C LYS A 30 -6.74 -19.69 -7.20
N GLY A 31 -7.60 -18.70 -7.31
CA GLY A 31 -9.01 -18.87 -6.97
C GLY A 31 -9.28 -18.73 -5.48
N ASP A 32 -8.32 -18.21 -4.74
CA ASP A 32 -8.46 -18.00 -3.29
C ASP A 32 -9.15 -16.66 -3.04
N ILE A 33 -10.47 -16.67 -3.16
CA ILE A 33 -11.26 -15.44 -3.10
C ILE A 33 -11.19 -14.80 -1.71
N ARG A 34 -11.18 -15.63 -0.66
CA ARG A 34 -11.11 -15.11 0.70
C ARG A 34 -9.85 -14.31 0.94
N THR A 35 -8.70 -14.87 0.58
CA THR A 35 -7.42 -14.18 0.72
C THR A 35 -7.37 -12.94 -0.16
N TYR A 36 -7.88 -13.06 -1.38
CA TYR A 36 -7.94 -11.93 -2.29
C TYR A 36 -8.71 -10.77 -1.69
N SER A 37 -9.88 -11.04 -1.12
CA SER A 37 -10.71 -10.00 -0.51
C SER A 37 -9.99 -9.33 0.65
N THR A 38 -9.37 -10.13 1.51
CA THR A 38 -8.65 -9.61 2.67
C THR A 38 -7.50 -8.70 2.23
N LEU A 39 -6.70 -9.18 1.29
CA LEU A 39 -5.54 -8.41 0.81
C LEU A 39 -5.97 -7.14 0.09
N THR A 40 -7.05 -7.21 -0.67
CA THR A 40 -7.57 -6.04 -1.37
C THR A 40 -8.04 -4.98 -0.38
N ALA A 41 -8.74 -5.40 0.68
CA ALA A 41 -9.19 -4.47 1.71
C ALA A 41 -8.01 -3.81 2.42
N GLU A 42 -6.97 -4.59 2.71
CA GLU A 42 -5.77 -4.07 3.34
C GLU A 42 -5.04 -3.08 2.43
N ALA A 43 -4.97 -3.40 1.15
CA ALA A 43 -4.33 -2.51 0.17
C ALA A 43 -5.10 -1.19 0.05
N GLU A 44 -6.42 -1.23 0.07
CA GLU A 44 -7.22 -0.01 0.03
C GLU A 44 -6.98 0.86 1.25
N GLU A 45 -6.88 0.24 2.42
CA GLU A 45 -6.59 0.98 3.65
C GLU A 45 -5.24 1.67 3.56
N LEU A 46 -4.24 0.97 3.05
CA LEU A 46 -2.91 1.54 2.86
C LEU A 46 -2.95 2.70 1.86
N TRP A 47 -3.74 2.55 0.81
CA TRP A 47 -3.87 3.60 -0.19
C TRP A 47 -4.45 4.86 0.40
N LYS A 48 -5.46 4.73 1.27
CA LYS A 48 -6.03 5.88 1.95
C LYS A 48 -4.99 6.60 2.81
N GLN A 49 -4.16 5.84 3.50
CA GLN A 49 -3.10 6.42 4.30
C GLN A 49 -2.07 7.16 3.45
N ILE A 50 -1.73 6.58 2.30
CA ILE A 50 -0.81 7.22 1.37
C ILE A 50 -1.38 8.55 0.88
N GLU A 51 -2.67 8.57 0.54
CA GLU A 51 -3.31 9.78 0.08
C GLU A 51 -3.32 10.88 1.15
N VAL A 52 -3.57 10.49 2.39
CA VAL A 52 -3.54 11.46 3.50
C VAL A 52 -2.14 12.05 3.65
N LEU A 53 -1.12 11.21 3.58
CA LEU A 53 0.26 11.69 3.69
C LEU A 53 0.65 12.60 2.54
N LYS A 54 0.22 12.26 1.33
CA LYS A 54 0.49 13.10 0.16
C LYS A 54 -0.19 14.46 0.28
N ALA A 55 -1.43 14.46 0.76
CA ALA A 55 -2.16 15.70 0.94
C ALA A 55 -1.45 16.60 1.95
N LYS A 56 -0.94 16.03 3.02
CA LYS A 56 -0.20 16.80 4.02
C LYS A 56 1.11 17.33 3.46
N SER A 57 1.79 16.51 2.65
CA SER A 57 3.06 16.94 2.07
C SER A 57 2.86 18.02 1.02
N ALA A 58 1.74 17.97 0.29
CA ALA A 58 1.47 18.91 -0.77
C ALA A 58 1.08 20.29 -0.25
N SER A 59 0.62 20.39 0.99
CA SER A 59 0.27 21.69 1.59
C SER A 59 1.47 22.40 2.20
#